data_2761af23a4d1724c5cf8eb9965a17e4f
#
_entry.id   2761af23a4d1724c5cf8eb9965a17e4f
#
_cell.length_a   1.000
_cell.length_b   1.000
_cell.length_c   1.000
_cell.angle_alpha   90.00
_cell.angle_beta   90.00
_cell.angle_gamma   90.00
#
_symmetry.space_group_name_H-M   'P 1'
#
loop_
_entity.id
_entity.type
_entity.pdbx_description
1 polymer ?
#
loop_
_entity_poly.entity_id
_entity_poly.type
_entity_poly.pdbx_seq_one_letter_code
_entity_poly.pdbx_strand_id
1 'polypeptide(L)'
;MQAMVNVCSTNMWLKPAIAAIELAQMVVQGVWNEDSRLLQLPHFDKERSRGFEAEGVDNIFDFTEMEDATRSRLLEGLSEREVADVVEFCNEYPDIEVTAQLEATTVKTGSEGVLHVSLSAGEDGFDTAVRSQQFPQKLRQTWWLILGDPKENTIQSIVEVD
;
A
#
# COMPACT_ATOMS: atom_id res chain seq x y z
N MET A 1 6.13 13.50 9.12
CA MET A 1 4.81 13.30 8.48
C MET A 1 3.75 12.86 9.47
N GLN A 2 4.05 12.01 10.46
CA GLN A 2 3.13 11.66 11.56
C GLN A 2 2.46 12.89 12.21
N ALA A 3 3.24 13.95 12.50
CA ALA A 3 2.69 15.18 13.09
C ALA A 3 1.62 15.85 12.21
N MET A 4 1.73 15.75 10.89
CA MET A 4 0.71 16.30 9.96
C MET A 4 -0.59 15.49 10.06
N VAL A 5 -0.50 14.17 10.11
CA VAL A 5 -1.66 13.28 10.30
C VAL A 5 -2.34 13.60 11.64
N ASN A 6 -1.56 13.74 12.71
CA ASN A 6 -2.08 14.07 14.04
C ASN A 6 -2.82 15.44 14.06
N VAL A 7 -2.27 16.46 13.39
CA VAL A 7 -2.94 17.76 13.27
C VAL A 7 -4.26 17.63 12.50
N CYS A 8 -4.25 16.91 11.37
CA CYS A 8 -5.46 16.68 10.58
C CYS A 8 -6.51 15.88 11.36
N SER A 9 -6.09 14.87 12.10
CA SER A 9 -6.94 14.06 12.98
C SER A 9 -7.59 14.92 14.06
N THR A 10 -6.80 15.73 14.79
CA THR A 10 -7.30 16.62 15.84
C THR A 10 -8.34 17.63 15.33
N ASN A 11 -8.17 18.08 14.07
CA ASN A 11 -9.11 19.01 13.42
C ASN A 11 -10.21 18.32 12.63
N MET A 12 -10.26 16.99 12.63
CA MET A 12 -11.25 16.18 11.92
C MET A 12 -11.25 16.39 10.39
N TRP A 13 -10.10 16.72 9.79
CA TRP A 13 -9.96 17.01 8.36
C TRP A 13 -9.66 15.75 7.57
N LEU A 14 -10.64 15.20 6.87
CA LEU A 14 -10.51 13.92 6.16
C LEU A 14 -9.52 13.99 4.98
N LYS A 15 -9.77 14.85 3.99
CA LYS A 15 -8.92 14.93 2.79
C LYS A 15 -7.47 15.31 3.10
N PRO A 16 -7.20 16.31 3.98
CA PRO A 16 -5.83 16.60 4.38
C PRO A 16 -5.13 15.45 5.11
N ALA A 17 -5.86 14.67 5.93
CA ALA A 17 -5.29 13.49 6.59
C ALA A 17 -4.88 12.42 5.58
N ILE A 18 -5.77 12.09 4.63
CA ILE A 18 -5.47 11.13 3.55
C ILE A 18 -4.26 11.61 2.74
N ALA A 19 -4.25 12.88 2.31
CA ALA A 19 -3.12 13.43 1.55
C ALA A 19 -1.80 13.40 2.33
N ALA A 20 -1.82 13.60 3.65
CA ALA A 20 -0.63 13.51 4.49
C ALA A 20 -0.12 12.07 4.60
N ILE A 21 -1.01 11.07 4.66
CA ILE A 21 -0.67 9.65 4.68
C ILE A 21 -0.11 9.21 3.33
N GLU A 22 -0.76 9.58 2.22
CA GLU A 22 -0.29 9.30 0.87
C GLU A 22 1.10 9.91 0.62
N LEU A 23 1.31 11.16 1.05
CA LEU A 23 2.64 11.79 0.97
C LEU A 23 3.67 11.02 1.79
N ALA A 24 3.30 10.51 2.96
CA ALA A 24 4.17 9.69 3.78
C ALA A 24 4.57 8.41 3.04
N GLN A 25 3.63 7.73 2.40
CA GLN A 25 3.87 6.54 1.59
C GLN A 25 4.79 6.85 0.40
N MET A 26 4.50 7.90 -0.37
CA MET A 26 5.34 8.32 -1.50
C MET A 26 6.79 8.57 -1.10
N VAL A 27 7.01 9.23 0.04
CA VAL A 27 8.38 9.50 0.52
C VAL A 27 9.09 8.23 0.98
N VAL A 28 8.38 7.31 1.64
CA VAL A 28 8.97 6.04 2.11
C VAL A 28 9.30 5.12 0.93
N GLN A 29 8.40 5.01 -0.03
CA GLN A 29 8.56 4.16 -1.20
C GLN A 29 9.46 4.78 -2.28
N GLY A 30 9.66 6.10 -2.26
CA GLY A 30 10.40 6.83 -3.30
C GLY A 30 9.67 6.87 -4.65
N VAL A 31 8.36 6.65 -4.67
CA VAL A 31 7.51 6.60 -5.87
C VAL A 31 6.33 7.54 -5.69
N TRP A 32 6.03 8.36 -6.71
CA TRP A 32 4.85 9.23 -6.71
C TRP A 32 3.58 8.44 -7.04
N ASN A 33 2.44 8.89 -6.55
CA ASN A 33 1.14 8.24 -6.83
C ASN A 33 0.79 8.18 -8.34
N GLU A 34 1.35 9.10 -9.14
CA GLU A 34 1.14 9.18 -10.59
C GLU A 34 2.15 8.32 -11.37
N ASP A 35 3.20 7.85 -10.72
CA ASP A 35 4.18 6.94 -11.33
C ASP A 35 3.67 5.49 -11.28
N SER A 36 4.22 4.66 -12.16
CA SER A 36 3.95 3.22 -12.17
C SER A 36 4.24 2.56 -10.81
N ARG A 37 3.34 1.74 -10.33
CA ARG A 37 3.55 0.95 -9.10
C ARG A 37 4.65 -0.09 -9.27
N LEU A 38 4.95 -0.48 -10.50
CA LEU A 38 6.05 -1.40 -10.83
C LEU A 38 7.44 -0.80 -10.54
N LEU A 39 7.55 0.53 -10.35
CA LEU A 39 8.79 1.16 -9.93
C LEU A 39 9.19 0.81 -8.48
N GLN A 40 8.35 0.13 -7.73
CA GLN A 40 8.70 -0.45 -6.43
C GLN A 40 9.57 -1.71 -6.59
N LEU A 41 9.48 -2.39 -7.75
CA LEU A 41 10.30 -3.56 -8.03
C LEU A 41 11.78 -3.18 -8.14
N PRO A 42 12.68 -3.94 -7.53
CA PRO A 42 14.11 -3.73 -7.69
C PRO A 42 14.51 -3.74 -9.18
N HIS A 43 15.47 -2.89 -9.55
CA HIS A 43 16.02 -2.80 -10.92
C HIS A 43 15.02 -2.38 -12.00
N PHE A 44 13.82 -1.90 -11.61
CA PHE A 44 12.85 -1.36 -12.54
C PHE A 44 13.05 0.15 -12.72
N ASP A 45 13.04 0.56 -13.98
CA ASP A 45 12.99 1.95 -14.40
C ASP A 45 11.68 2.26 -15.15
N LYS A 46 11.51 3.51 -15.55
CA LYS A 46 10.30 3.94 -16.28
C LYS A 46 10.14 3.27 -17.66
N GLU A 47 11.22 2.87 -18.30
CA GLU A 47 11.18 2.23 -19.62
C GLU A 47 10.68 0.78 -19.47
N ARG A 48 11.27 0.06 -18.52
CA ARG A 48 10.86 -1.33 -18.20
C ARG A 48 9.43 -1.38 -17.71
N SER A 49 9.03 -0.51 -16.79
CA SER A 49 7.65 -0.45 -16.28
C SER A 49 6.63 -0.25 -17.41
N ARG A 50 6.91 0.63 -18.38
CA ARG A 50 6.04 0.82 -19.56
C ARG A 50 5.92 -0.44 -20.43
N GLY A 51 6.97 -1.24 -20.51
CA GLY A 51 6.93 -2.52 -21.21
C GLY A 51 5.92 -3.50 -20.60
N PHE A 52 5.85 -3.55 -19.27
CA PHE A 52 4.88 -4.36 -18.56
C PHE A 52 3.46 -3.77 -18.65
N GLU A 53 3.31 -2.46 -18.49
CA GLU A 53 2.02 -1.76 -18.64
C GLU A 53 1.40 -1.97 -20.03
N ALA A 54 2.21 -2.04 -21.09
CA ALA A 54 1.73 -2.34 -22.44
C ALA A 54 1.15 -3.76 -22.58
N GLU A 55 1.51 -4.68 -21.71
CA GLU A 55 0.93 -6.03 -21.61
C GLU A 55 -0.22 -6.11 -20.58
N GLY A 56 -0.64 -4.96 -20.03
CA GLY A 56 -1.76 -4.88 -19.07
C GLY A 56 -1.36 -5.18 -17.62
N VAL A 57 -0.08 -5.06 -17.29
CA VAL A 57 0.46 -5.30 -15.95
C VAL A 57 0.68 -3.95 -15.27
N ASP A 58 -0.20 -3.57 -14.33
CA ASP A 58 -0.21 -2.25 -13.71
C ASP A 58 0.29 -2.24 -12.25
N ASN A 59 0.39 -3.41 -11.64
CA ASN A 59 0.76 -3.57 -10.23
C ASN A 59 1.57 -4.85 -9.99
N ILE A 60 2.02 -5.06 -8.75
CA ILE A 60 2.87 -6.18 -8.35
C ILE A 60 2.12 -7.53 -8.44
N PHE A 61 0.82 -7.55 -8.12
CA PHE A 61 0.02 -8.77 -8.20
C PHE A 61 -0.15 -9.21 -9.66
N ASP A 62 -0.49 -8.29 -10.58
CA ASP A 62 -0.56 -8.58 -12.01
C ASP A 62 0.80 -9.12 -12.52
N PHE A 63 1.91 -8.56 -12.02
CA PHE A 63 3.26 -9.03 -12.35
C PHE A 63 3.51 -10.46 -11.89
N THR A 64 3.03 -10.85 -10.71
CA THR A 64 3.20 -12.22 -10.20
C THR A 64 2.29 -13.22 -10.90
N GLU A 65 1.10 -12.81 -11.32
CA GLU A 65 0.11 -13.65 -11.97
C GLU A 65 0.31 -13.80 -13.50
N MET A 66 1.14 -12.93 -14.11
CA MET A 66 1.35 -12.95 -15.55
C MET A 66 2.03 -14.24 -16.03
N GLU A 67 1.86 -14.53 -17.33
CA GLU A 67 2.46 -15.69 -17.99
C GLU A 67 4.00 -15.65 -17.93
N ASP A 68 4.62 -16.77 -17.54
CA ASP A 68 6.08 -16.89 -17.34
C ASP A 68 6.90 -16.55 -18.60
N ALA A 69 6.40 -16.93 -19.79
CA ALA A 69 7.08 -16.65 -21.05
C ALA A 69 7.15 -15.13 -21.34
N THR A 70 6.04 -14.42 -21.10
CA THR A 70 5.96 -12.96 -21.27
C THR A 70 6.81 -12.26 -20.22
N ARG A 71 6.73 -12.70 -18.95
CA ARG A 71 7.55 -12.18 -17.86
C ARG A 71 9.04 -12.32 -18.16
N SER A 72 9.48 -13.49 -18.57
CA SER A 72 10.88 -13.76 -18.92
C SER A 72 11.36 -12.87 -20.05
N ARG A 73 10.54 -12.65 -21.08
CA ARG A 73 10.86 -11.76 -22.21
C ARG A 73 11.04 -10.30 -21.77
N LEU A 74 10.18 -9.81 -20.88
CA LEU A 74 10.22 -8.43 -20.39
C LEU A 74 11.33 -8.19 -19.36
N LEU A 75 11.81 -9.26 -18.71
CA LEU A 75 12.96 -9.22 -17.81
C LEU A 75 14.30 -9.38 -18.56
N GLU A 76 14.31 -9.57 -19.89
CA GLU A 76 15.55 -9.61 -20.66
C GLU A 76 16.42 -8.38 -20.34
N GLY A 77 17.74 -8.63 -20.24
CA GLY A 77 18.72 -7.62 -19.89
C GLY A 77 19.00 -7.48 -18.40
N LEU A 78 18.19 -8.09 -17.52
CA LEU A 78 18.57 -8.27 -16.12
C LEU A 78 19.47 -9.48 -15.96
N SER A 79 20.47 -9.38 -15.06
CA SER A 79 21.28 -10.52 -14.64
C SER A 79 20.45 -11.49 -13.78
N GLU A 80 20.92 -12.73 -13.64
CA GLU A 80 20.28 -13.72 -12.77
C GLU A 80 20.12 -13.23 -11.32
N ARG A 81 21.08 -12.43 -10.82
CA ARG A 81 21.00 -11.84 -9.49
C ARG A 81 19.89 -10.80 -9.39
N GLU A 82 19.78 -9.91 -10.38
CA GLU A 82 18.73 -8.89 -10.40
C GLU A 82 17.34 -9.51 -10.52
N VAL A 83 17.19 -10.58 -11.28
CA VAL A 83 15.94 -11.37 -11.34
C VAL A 83 15.65 -12.00 -9.98
N ALA A 84 16.67 -12.53 -9.27
CA ALA A 84 16.48 -13.08 -7.94
C ALA A 84 16.02 -12.01 -6.92
N ASP A 85 16.58 -10.79 -6.99
CA ASP A 85 16.16 -9.66 -6.16
C ASP A 85 14.67 -9.30 -6.41
N VAL A 86 14.21 -9.35 -7.67
CA VAL A 86 12.80 -9.12 -8.04
C VAL A 86 11.90 -10.21 -7.45
N VAL A 87 12.31 -11.47 -7.58
CA VAL A 87 11.54 -12.61 -7.05
C VAL A 87 11.44 -12.53 -5.53
N GLU A 88 12.55 -12.25 -4.84
CA GLU A 88 12.56 -12.06 -3.39
C GLU A 88 11.60 -10.95 -2.97
N PHE A 89 11.63 -9.80 -3.64
CA PHE A 89 10.71 -8.71 -3.39
C PHE A 89 9.24 -9.11 -3.57
N CYS A 90 8.91 -9.83 -4.65
CA CYS A 90 7.54 -10.28 -4.91
C CYS A 90 7.03 -11.27 -3.86
N ASN A 91 7.89 -12.22 -3.44
CA ASN A 91 7.52 -13.20 -2.41
C ASN A 91 7.26 -12.55 -1.04
N GLU A 92 7.83 -11.40 -0.81
CA GLU A 92 7.73 -10.66 0.44
C GLU A 92 6.77 -9.46 0.35
N TYR A 93 6.16 -9.25 -0.82
CA TYR A 93 5.19 -8.17 -1.01
C TYR A 93 3.92 -8.48 -0.21
N PRO A 94 3.47 -7.56 0.66
CA PRO A 94 2.35 -7.83 1.55
C PRO A 94 1.03 -7.97 0.77
N ASP A 95 0.39 -9.11 0.92
CA ASP A 95 -0.99 -9.34 0.49
C ASP A 95 -1.92 -9.19 1.70
N ILE A 96 -2.72 -8.12 1.68
CA ILE A 96 -3.56 -7.74 2.81
C ILE A 96 -5.02 -7.79 2.41
N GLU A 97 -5.77 -8.70 3.04
CA GLU A 97 -7.21 -8.71 2.94
C GLU A 97 -7.84 -7.82 4.02
N VAL A 98 -8.73 -6.94 3.58
CA VAL A 98 -9.48 -6.05 4.47
C VAL A 98 -10.95 -6.43 4.44
N THR A 99 -11.49 -6.83 5.57
CA THR A 99 -12.92 -7.06 5.71
C THR A 99 -13.54 -6.05 6.68
N ALA A 100 -14.73 -5.55 6.36
CA ALA A 100 -15.46 -4.61 7.19
C ALA A 100 -16.92 -5.04 7.33
N GLN A 101 -17.40 -5.19 8.56
CA GLN A 101 -18.77 -5.62 8.85
C GLN A 101 -19.38 -4.73 9.92
N LEU A 102 -20.59 -4.22 9.66
CA LEU A 102 -21.41 -3.57 10.67
C LEU A 102 -22.10 -4.64 11.53
N GLU A 103 -22.06 -4.51 12.85
CA GLU A 103 -22.73 -5.41 13.77
C GLU A 103 -24.26 -5.38 13.57
N ALA A 104 -24.82 -4.22 13.25
CA ALA A 104 -26.24 -4.05 12.95
C ALA A 104 -26.47 -3.66 11.50
N THR A 105 -27.45 -4.30 10.85
CA THR A 105 -27.87 -3.98 9.46
C THR A 105 -28.43 -2.56 9.29
N THR A 106 -28.87 -1.93 10.38
CA THR A 106 -29.38 -0.55 10.38
C THR A 106 -28.95 0.17 11.63
N VAL A 107 -28.35 1.33 11.47
CA VAL A 107 -27.96 2.24 12.56
C VAL A 107 -28.89 3.45 12.50
N LYS A 108 -29.57 3.77 13.61
CA LYS A 108 -30.42 4.96 13.70
C LYS A 108 -29.56 6.21 13.85
N THR A 109 -29.97 7.31 13.27
CA THR A 109 -29.34 8.61 13.48
C THR A 109 -29.25 8.94 14.98
N GLY A 110 -28.07 9.27 15.47
CA GLY A 110 -27.80 9.59 16.87
C GLY A 110 -27.60 8.37 17.77
N SER A 111 -27.57 7.12 17.24
CA SER A 111 -27.15 5.93 17.97
C SER A 111 -25.71 5.55 17.62
N GLU A 112 -25.05 4.86 18.55
CA GLU A 112 -23.73 4.26 18.29
C GLU A 112 -23.87 3.04 17.39
N GLY A 113 -22.95 2.88 16.43
CA GLY A 113 -22.80 1.70 15.61
C GLY A 113 -21.42 1.11 15.81
N VAL A 114 -21.31 -0.22 15.78
CA VAL A 114 -20.03 -0.92 15.85
C VAL A 114 -19.68 -1.44 14.46
N LEU A 115 -18.52 -1.01 13.98
CA LEU A 115 -17.90 -1.48 12.74
C LEU A 115 -16.72 -2.39 13.11
N HIS A 116 -16.81 -3.66 12.76
CA HIS A 116 -15.71 -4.60 12.88
C HIS A 116 -14.87 -4.53 11.61
N VAL A 117 -13.61 -4.20 11.76
CA VAL A 117 -12.63 -4.20 10.66
C VAL A 117 -11.57 -5.25 10.99
N SER A 118 -11.33 -6.17 10.06
CA SER A 118 -10.26 -7.15 10.16
C SER A 118 -9.26 -6.93 9.04
N LEU A 119 -7.99 -6.91 9.41
CA LEU A 119 -6.86 -6.93 8.50
C LEU A 119 -6.20 -8.29 8.65
N SER A 120 -6.14 -9.05 7.57
CA SER A 120 -5.44 -10.33 7.54
C SER A 120 -4.33 -10.31 6.50
N ALA A 121 -3.15 -10.81 6.89
CA ALA A 121 -2.08 -11.11 5.96
C ALA A 121 -2.32 -12.49 5.36
N GLY A 122 -1.78 -12.72 4.15
CA GLY A 122 -1.72 -14.05 3.56
C GLY A 122 -1.01 -15.09 4.46
N GLU A 123 -0.90 -16.33 3.98
CA GLU A 123 -0.42 -17.49 4.78
C GLU A 123 0.98 -17.29 5.39
N ASP A 124 1.82 -16.45 4.80
CA ASP A 124 3.21 -16.19 5.25
C ASP A 124 3.32 -15.14 6.38
N GLY A 125 2.21 -14.51 6.77
CA GLY A 125 2.18 -13.50 7.82
C GLY A 125 2.80 -12.15 7.42
N PHE A 126 2.91 -11.24 8.39
CA PHE A 126 3.53 -9.94 8.18
C PHE A 126 5.03 -9.99 8.51
N ASP A 127 5.90 -9.73 7.53
CA ASP A 127 7.25 -9.28 7.84
C ASP A 127 7.28 -7.75 7.94
N THR A 128 7.53 -7.24 9.13
CA THR A 128 7.54 -5.80 9.42
C THR A 128 8.92 -5.17 9.16
N ALA A 129 9.89 -5.92 8.63
CA ALA A 129 11.24 -5.43 8.42
C ALA A 129 11.34 -4.47 7.24
N VAL A 130 12.10 -3.39 7.41
CA VAL A 130 12.50 -2.52 6.30
C VAL A 130 13.50 -3.25 5.41
N ARG A 131 13.16 -3.42 4.14
CA ARG A 131 13.96 -4.18 3.18
C ARG A 131 15.18 -3.44 2.67
N SER A 132 15.07 -2.14 2.42
CA SER A 132 16.21 -1.37 1.96
C SER A 132 17.18 -1.09 3.10
N GLN A 133 18.37 -1.68 3.03
CA GLN A 133 19.46 -1.41 3.99
C GLN A 133 19.97 0.05 3.91
N GLN A 134 19.67 0.75 2.81
CA GLN A 134 20.03 2.15 2.61
C GLN A 134 19.03 3.11 3.26
N PHE A 135 17.86 2.64 3.68
CA PHE A 135 16.88 3.47 4.35
C PHE A 135 17.37 3.81 5.77
N PRO A 136 17.49 5.11 6.12
CA PRO A 136 18.22 5.53 7.32
C PRO A 136 17.48 5.25 8.63
N GLN A 137 16.21 4.90 8.59
CA GLN A 137 15.38 4.68 9.77
C GLN A 137 14.79 3.27 9.75
N LYS A 138 14.76 2.64 10.93
CA LYS A 138 13.97 1.44 11.11
C LYS A 138 12.50 1.84 11.21
N LEU A 139 11.76 1.64 10.14
CA LEU A 139 10.31 1.79 10.12
C LEU A 139 9.67 0.43 10.38
N ARG A 140 8.52 0.47 11.05
CA ARG A 140 7.61 -0.68 11.14
C ARG A 140 6.47 -0.45 10.18
N GLN A 141 5.91 -1.52 9.65
CA GLN A 141 4.69 -1.46 8.89
C GLN A 141 3.56 -1.10 9.84
N THR A 142 2.84 -0.03 9.53
CA THR A 142 1.66 0.43 10.27
C THR A 142 0.53 0.75 9.31
N TRP A 143 -0.68 0.57 9.78
CA TRP A 143 -1.89 0.78 9.00
C TRP A 143 -2.73 1.89 9.61
N TRP A 144 -3.33 2.71 8.78
CA TRP A 144 -4.27 3.74 9.19
C TRP A 144 -5.68 3.32 8.79
N LEU A 145 -6.55 3.10 9.78
CA LEU A 145 -7.97 2.92 9.58
C LEU A 145 -8.67 4.26 9.78
N ILE A 146 -9.30 4.76 8.72
CA ILE A 146 -9.99 6.06 8.75
C ILE A 146 -11.45 5.84 8.38
N LEU A 147 -12.34 6.19 9.30
CA LEU A 147 -13.76 6.31 9.06
C LEU A 147 -14.10 7.79 8.90
N GLY A 148 -14.69 8.17 7.77
CA GLY A 148 -15.00 9.58 7.51
C GLY A 148 -16.17 9.79 6.57
N ASP A 149 -16.69 11.01 6.57
CA ASP A 149 -17.69 11.47 5.62
C ASP A 149 -17.00 12.27 4.49
N PRO A 150 -16.98 11.72 3.25
CA PRO A 150 -16.33 12.40 2.13
C PRO A 150 -17.09 13.65 1.65
N LYS A 151 -18.40 13.78 1.96
CA LYS A 151 -19.22 14.94 1.59
C LYS A 151 -18.94 16.13 2.49
N GLU A 152 -18.94 15.87 3.79
CA GLU A 152 -18.63 16.88 4.81
C GLU A 152 -17.11 17.07 5.02
N ASN A 153 -16.29 16.22 4.41
CA ASN A 153 -14.82 16.20 4.55
C ASN A 153 -14.38 16.08 6.02
N THR A 154 -15.10 15.28 6.81
CA THR A 154 -14.85 15.11 8.24
C THR A 154 -14.43 13.69 8.59
N ILE A 155 -13.49 13.57 9.54
CA ILE A 155 -13.10 12.30 10.16
C ILE A 155 -14.08 11.99 11.28
N GLN A 156 -14.59 10.77 11.32
CA GLN A 156 -15.40 10.25 12.43
C GLN A 156 -14.52 9.44 13.39
N SER A 157 -13.58 8.67 12.85
CA SER A 157 -12.61 7.92 13.62
C SER A 157 -11.33 7.73 12.80
N ILE A 158 -10.19 7.73 13.47
CA ILE A 158 -8.89 7.38 12.90
C ILE A 158 -8.11 6.58 13.93
N VAL A 159 -7.60 5.44 13.50
CA VAL A 159 -6.84 4.51 14.34
C VAL A 159 -5.60 4.08 13.59
N GLU A 160 -4.45 4.09 14.26
CA GLU A 160 -3.21 3.48 13.79
C GLU A 160 -3.15 2.05 14.34
N VAL A 161 -2.86 1.09 13.47
CA VAL A 161 -2.77 -0.34 13.79
C VAL A 161 -1.39 -0.84 13.39
N ASP A 162 -0.71 -1.52 14.33
CA ASP A 162 0.62 -2.13 14.17
C ASP A 162 0.50 -3.61 13.78
#